data_1de8edd2baa55d8b5cb98b24cedbbb28
#
_entry.id   1de8edd2baa55d8b5cb98b24cedbbb28
#
_cell.length_a   1.000
_cell.length_b   1.000
_cell.length_c   1.000
_cell.angle_alpha   90.00
_cell.angle_beta   90.00
_cell.angle_gamma   90.00
#
_symmetry.space_group_name_H-M   'P 1'
#
loop_
_entity.id
_entity.type
_entity.pdbx_description
1 polymer ?
#
loop_
_entity_poly.entity_id
_entity_poly.type
_entity_poly.pdbx_seq_one_letter_code
_entity_poly.pdbx_strand_id
1 'polypeptide(L)'
;MKNDKPKKKKKEKTILTEEQIKKRKTRNSRIVACCFLLLLGVGVASNWYWENSDISAKVSSISSGRDKVLGEATYVDATTTQPVKENAYFSSARVDRQTARDESLEKLQKIVDSTKDTDKAHIAAADKIASISDIISTENKIETLVKAKGVNNCIAVINEDATKVNVIVDTKDLTDQIVLQIKEITVSQLGCSYEDVTIIQSN
;
A
#
# COMPACT_ATOMS: atom_id res chain seq x y z
N MET A 1 67.75 -28.26 -23.50
CA MET A 1 66.77 -28.49 -22.43
C MET A 1 65.40 -28.30 -23.03
N LYS A 2 64.66 -29.43 -23.29
CA LYS A 2 63.30 -29.41 -23.89
C LYS A 2 62.30 -29.41 -22.73
N ASN A 3 61.46 -28.39 -22.71
CA ASN A 3 60.33 -28.32 -21.77
C ASN A 3 59.10 -28.98 -22.40
N ASP A 4 58.80 -30.18 -21.97
CA ASP A 4 57.54 -30.87 -22.29
C ASP A 4 56.42 -30.43 -21.33
N LYS A 5 55.40 -29.75 -21.90
CA LYS A 5 54.16 -29.41 -21.21
C LYS A 5 53.16 -30.58 -21.39
N PRO A 6 52.52 -31.08 -20.34
CA PRO A 6 51.56 -32.16 -20.46
C PRO A 6 50.26 -31.72 -21.14
N LYS A 7 49.86 -32.44 -22.19
CA LYS A 7 48.59 -32.25 -22.92
C LYS A 7 47.40 -32.56 -22.02
N LYS A 8 46.49 -31.56 -21.84
CA LYS A 8 45.18 -31.73 -21.23
C LYS A 8 44.34 -32.72 -22.03
N LYS A 9 43.97 -33.87 -21.39
CA LYS A 9 43.02 -34.85 -21.94
C LYS A 9 41.66 -34.20 -22.11
N LYS A 10 41.20 -34.07 -23.36
CA LYS A 10 39.85 -33.67 -23.75
C LYS A 10 38.87 -34.74 -23.27
N LYS A 11 37.97 -34.41 -22.34
CA LYS A 11 36.91 -35.31 -21.90
C LYS A 11 35.97 -35.58 -23.09
N GLU A 12 35.96 -36.81 -23.55
CA GLU A 12 35.07 -37.33 -24.57
C GLU A 12 33.62 -37.24 -24.03
N LYS A 13 32.77 -36.50 -24.72
CA LYS A 13 31.33 -36.44 -24.40
C LYS A 13 30.73 -37.78 -24.84
N THR A 14 30.49 -38.67 -23.90
CA THR A 14 29.77 -39.90 -24.14
C THR A 14 28.36 -39.61 -24.63
N ILE A 15 28.11 -39.97 -25.89
CA ILE A 15 26.77 -39.82 -26.51
C ILE A 15 25.88 -40.88 -25.85
N LEU A 16 24.98 -40.45 -25.01
CA LEU A 16 24.01 -41.29 -24.31
C LEU A 16 22.98 -41.81 -25.32
N THR A 17 22.82 -43.14 -25.40
CA THR A 17 21.81 -43.79 -26.24
C THR A 17 20.41 -43.35 -25.82
N GLU A 18 19.47 -43.22 -26.78
CA GLU A 18 18.10 -42.74 -26.54
C GLU A 18 17.38 -43.47 -25.40
N GLU A 19 17.62 -44.78 -25.25
CA GLU A 19 17.08 -45.54 -24.13
C GLU A 19 17.61 -45.09 -22.76
N GLN A 20 18.85 -44.67 -22.66
CA GLN A 20 19.42 -44.16 -21.41
C GLN A 20 18.88 -42.79 -21.08
N ILE A 21 18.60 -41.98 -22.08
CA ILE A 21 17.95 -40.68 -21.91
C ILE A 21 16.52 -40.87 -21.41
N LYS A 22 15.77 -41.81 -21.99
CA LYS A 22 14.40 -42.14 -21.59
C LYS A 22 14.33 -42.70 -20.15
N LYS A 23 15.24 -43.58 -19.77
CA LYS A 23 15.37 -44.12 -18.38
C LYS A 23 15.78 -43.03 -17.37
N ARG A 24 16.64 -42.08 -17.75
CA ARG A 24 16.99 -40.94 -16.89
C ARG A 24 15.83 -39.98 -16.74
N LYS A 25 15.07 -39.71 -17.81
CA LYS A 25 13.91 -38.80 -17.78
C LYS A 25 12.80 -39.33 -16.87
N THR A 26 12.48 -40.63 -16.94
CA THR A 26 11.46 -41.27 -16.07
C THR A 26 11.93 -41.34 -14.62
N ARG A 27 13.22 -41.57 -14.36
CA ARG A 27 13.78 -41.59 -12.99
C ARG A 27 13.78 -40.21 -12.39
N ASN A 28 14.16 -39.17 -13.13
CA ASN A 28 14.11 -37.80 -12.68
C ASN A 28 12.66 -37.31 -12.44
N SER A 29 11.71 -37.72 -13.28
CA SER A 29 10.29 -37.40 -13.10
C SER A 29 9.74 -38.02 -11.81
N ARG A 30 10.12 -39.25 -11.49
CA ARG A 30 9.73 -39.91 -10.22
C ARG A 30 10.36 -39.23 -9.00
N ILE A 31 11.63 -38.83 -9.10
CA ILE A 31 12.32 -38.10 -8.02
C ILE A 31 11.63 -36.73 -7.78
N VAL A 32 11.31 -36.02 -8.85
CA VAL A 32 10.60 -34.74 -8.75
C VAL A 32 9.21 -34.91 -8.13
N ALA A 33 8.47 -35.96 -8.53
CA ALA A 33 7.17 -36.27 -7.92
C ALA A 33 7.29 -36.63 -6.43
N CYS A 34 8.30 -37.39 -6.03
CA CYS A 34 8.56 -37.70 -4.63
C CYS A 34 8.93 -36.45 -3.81
N CYS A 35 9.76 -35.56 -4.38
CA CYS A 35 10.10 -34.27 -3.73
C CYS A 35 8.87 -33.37 -3.55
N PHE A 36 7.95 -33.36 -4.53
CA PHE A 36 6.73 -32.61 -4.45
C PHE A 36 5.78 -33.13 -3.36
N LEU A 37 5.65 -34.45 -3.25
CA LEU A 37 4.89 -35.11 -2.17
C LEU A 37 5.50 -34.86 -0.78
N LEU A 38 6.83 -34.85 -0.68
CA LEU A 38 7.52 -34.53 0.58
C LEU A 38 7.29 -33.06 0.98
N LEU A 39 7.32 -32.11 0.03
CA LEU A 39 7.05 -30.71 0.32
C LEU A 39 5.59 -30.51 0.77
N LEU A 40 4.63 -31.18 0.13
CA LEU A 40 3.23 -31.14 0.58
C LEU A 40 3.07 -31.74 1.98
N GLY A 41 3.74 -32.87 2.25
CA GLY A 41 3.73 -33.53 3.57
C GLY A 41 4.30 -32.61 4.67
N VAL A 42 5.42 -31.94 4.38
CA VAL A 42 6.02 -30.97 5.31
C VAL A 42 5.09 -29.76 5.51
N GLY A 43 4.43 -29.28 4.46
CA GLY A 43 3.46 -28.18 4.56
C GLY A 43 2.27 -28.53 5.47
N VAL A 44 1.68 -29.70 5.29
CA VAL A 44 0.57 -30.17 6.14
C VAL A 44 1.04 -30.43 7.56
N ALA A 45 2.19 -31.06 7.74
CA ALA A 45 2.76 -31.35 9.06
C ALA A 45 3.14 -30.04 9.81
N SER A 46 3.69 -29.04 9.11
CA SER A 46 4.00 -27.75 9.73
C SER A 46 2.73 -26.97 10.12
N ASN A 47 1.68 -27.04 9.29
CA ASN A 47 0.40 -26.43 9.63
C ASN A 47 -0.24 -27.11 10.85
N TRP A 48 -0.27 -28.45 10.87
CA TRP A 48 -0.78 -29.20 12.02
C TRP A 48 0.06 -28.97 13.29
N TYR A 49 1.40 -28.91 13.15
CA TYR A 49 2.32 -28.61 14.26
C TYR A 49 2.11 -27.19 14.79
N TRP A 50 1.86 -26.21 13.90
CA TRP A 50 1.60 -24.84 14.30
C TRP A 50 0.27 -24.69 15.03
N GLU A 51 -0.76 -25.39 14.57
CA GLU A 51 -2.09 -25.35 15.17
C GLU A 51 -2.14 -26.11 16.52
N ASN A 52 -1.33 -27.15 16.65
CA ASN A 52 -1.31 -28.00 17.86
C ASN A 52 -0.15 -27.67 18.84
N SER A 53 0.73 -26.75 18.48
CA SER A 53 1.79 -26.29 19.37
C SER A 53 1.35 -25.01 20.06
N ASP A 54 1.54 -24.96 21.41
CA ASP A 54 1.27 -23.79 22.24
C ASP A 54 2.09 -22.51 21.89
N ILE A 55 2.66 -22.49 20.69
CA ILE A 55 3.42 -21.33 20.17
C ILE A 55 2.46 -20.14 19.96
N SER A 56 1.21 -20.39 19.54
CA SER A 56 0.19 -19.34 19.44
C SER A 56 -0.10 -18.70 20.79
N ALA A 57 -0.15 -19.48 21.84
CA ALA A 57 -0.32 -18.99 23.22
C ALA A 57 0.93 -18.22 23.70
N LYS A 58 2.14 -18.67 23.33
CA LYS A 58 3.40 -18.00 23.66
C LYS A 58 3.60 -16.70 22.89
N VAL A 59 3.19 -16.62 21.61
CA VAL A 59 3.23 -15.37 20.84
C VAL A 59 2.24 -14.36 21.41
N SER A 60 1.04 -14.79 21.81
CA SER A 60 0.08 -13.92 22.49
C SER A 60 0.61 -13.43 23.84
N SER A 61 1.32 -14.28 24.61
CA SER A 61 1.91 -13.89 25.88
C SER A 61 3.16 -12.99 25.72
N ILE A 62 3.87 -13.07 24.60
CA ILE A 62 4.99 -12.13 24.29
C ILE A 62 4.45 -10.78 23.87
N SER A 63 3.29 -10.70 23.21
CA SER A 63 2.61 -9.43 22.95
C SER A 63 2.00 -8.81 24.21
N SER A 64 1.58 -9.65 25.17
CA SER A 64 1.10 -9.20 26.48
C SER A 64 2.21 -8.90 27.49
N GLY A 65 3.46 -9.30 27.23
CA GLY A 65 4.61 -9.11 28.13
C GLY A 65 5.37 -7.78 27.94
N ARG A 66 4.83 -6.84 27.17
CA ARG A 66 5.41 -5.48 27.01
C ARG A 66 4.87 -4.45 28.00
N ASP A 67 4.16 -4.89 29.03
CA ASP A 67 3.62 -4.01 30.08
C ASP A 67 4.63 -3.73 31.20
N LYS A 68 5.81 -3.22 30.88
CA LYS A 68 6.65 -2.52 31.86
C LYS A 68 7.64 -1.58 31.19
N VAL A 69 7.15 -0.54 30.52
CA VAL A 69 7.91 0.70 30.35
C VAL A 69 6.95 1.89 30.37
N LEU A 70 6.92 2.56 31.55
CA LEU A 70 6.66 3.99 31.72
C LEU A 70 5.43 4.59 31.02
N GLY A 71 4.40 4.77 31.79
CA GLY A 71 3.19 5.49 31.45
C GLY A 71 2.01 4.53 31.44
N GLU A 72 1.24 4.55 32.51
CA GLU A 72 -0.07 3.94 32.62
C GLU A 72 -0.97 4.54 31.55
N ALA A 73 -0.88 3.99 30.32
CA ALA A 73 -1.92 4.17 29.33
C ALA A 73 -3.08 3.33 29.87
N THR A 74 -3.94 3.93 30.67
CA THR A 74 -5.27 3.41 30.92
C THR A 74 -5.87 3.14 29.55
N TYR A 75 -6.16 1.87 29.25
CA TYR A 75 -7.04 1.51 28.17
C TYR A 75 -8.34 2.28 28.46
N VAL A 76 -8.52 3.38 27.78
CA VAL A 76 -9.83 4.00 27.69
C VAL A 76 -10.61 2.94 26.92
N ASP A 77 -11.46 2.22 27.64
CA ASP A 77 -12.48 1.39 27.04
C ASP A 77 -13.03 2.18 25.87
N ALA A 78 -12.81 1.67 24.65
CA ALA A 78 -13.39 2.29 23.47
C ALA A 78 -14.89 2.09 23.61
N THR A 79 -15.46 2.93 24.45
CA THR A 79 -16.88 3.12 24.55
C THR A 79 -17.35 3.20 23.13
N THR A 80 -18.05 2.19 22.71
CA THR A 80 -18.74 2.02 21.44
C THR A 80 -19.06 3.38 20.87
N THR A 81 -18.13 3.92 20.09
CA THR A 81 -18.39 5.12 19.29
C THR A 81 -19.46 4.63 18.35
N GLN A 82 -20.71 4.95 18.64
CA GLN A 82 -21.79 4.74 17.68
C GLN A 82 -21.24 5.27 16.36
N PRO A 83 -21.34 4.52 15.26
CA PRO A 83 -20.87 5.03 13.98
C PRO A 83 -21.53 6.39 13.80
N VAL A 84 -20.73 7.45 13.82
CA VAL A 84 -21.22 8.81 13.58
C VAL A 84 -21.93 8.68 12.24
N LYS A 85 -23.26 8.90 12.23
CA LYS A 85 -24.06 8.76 11.02
C LYS A 85 -23.51 9.75 10.04
N GLU A 86 -22.72 9.26 9.08
CA GLU A 86 -22.03 10.11 8.11
C GLU A 86 -23.09 10.93 7.40
N ASN A 87 -22.90 12.24 7.38
CA ASN A 87 -23.78 13.14 6.65
C ASN A 87 -23.80 12.69 5.18
N ALA A 88 -25.00 12.50 4.60
CA ALA A 88 -25.19 12.05 3.23
C ALA A 88 -24.40 12.86 2.20
N TYR A 89 -24.21 14.16 2.47
CA TYR A 89 -23.37 15.03 1.66
C TYR A 89 -21.92 14.53 1.54
N PHE A 90 -21.30 14.14 2.67
CA PHE A 90 -19.90 13.69 2.66
C PHE A 90 -19.73 12.35 1.97
N SER A 91 -20.68 11.43 2.12
CA SER A 91 -20.67 10.16 1.39
C SER A 91 -20.80 10.37 -0.11
N SER A 92 -21.76 11.20 -0.55
CA SER A 92 -21.93 11.54 -1.96
C SER A 92 -20.70 12.23 -2.53
N ALA A 93 -20.20 13.26 -1.86
CA ALA A 93 -19.03 14.02 -2.30
C ALA A 93 -17.75 13.14 -2.42
N ARG A 94 -17.59 12.11 -1.57
CA ARG A 94 -16.49 11.15 -1.72
C ARG A 94 -16.67 10.27 -2.95
N VAL A 95 -17.88 9.79 -3.20
CA VAL A 95 -18.18 8.98 -4.38
C VAL A 95 -17.96 9.79 -5.66
N ASP A 96 -18.49 11.01 -5.71
CA ASP A 96 -18.35 11.90 -6.87
C ASP A 96 -16.87 12.21 -7.16
N ARG A 97 -16.10 12.51 -6.11
CA ARG A 97 -14.65 12.74 -6.21
C ARG A 97 -13.91 11.51 -6.72
N GLN A 98 -14.23 10.32 -6.17
CA GLN A 98 -13.62 9.07 -6.62
C GLN A 98 -13.95 8.77 -8.08
N THR A 99 -15.20 8.93 -8.49
CA THR A 99 -15.64 8.70 -9.87
C THR A 99 -14.89 9.63 -10.84
N ALA A 100 -14.80 10.92 -10.52
CA ALA A 100 -14.08 11.88 -11.36
C ALA A 100 -12.57 11.55 -11.48
N ARG A 101 -11.95 11.04 -10.42
CA ARG A 101 -10.56 10.60 -10.42
C ARG A 101 -10.35 9.35 -11.25
N ASP A 102 -11.21 8.35 -11.07
CA ASP A 102 -11.13 7.10 -11.81
C ASP A 102 -11.27 7.35 -13.31
N GLU A 103 -12.21 8.20 -13.74
CA GLU A 103 -12.35 8.62 -15.13
C GLU A 103 -11.10 9.35 -15.67
N SER A 104 -10.50 10.22 -14.85
CA SER A 104 -9.30 10.96 -15.23
C SER A 104 -8.09 10.02 -15.36
N LEU A 105 -7.90 9.12 -14.40
CA LEU A 105 -6.84 8.13 -14.42
C LEU A 105 -6.99 7.16 -15.60
N GLU A 106 -8.22 6.71 -15.90
CA GLU A 106 -8.49 5.85 -17.05
C GLU A 106 -8.14 6.52 -18.38
N LYS A 107 -8.47 7.81 -18.54
CA LYS A 107 -8.10 8.58 -19.75
C LYS A 107 -6.58 8.71 -19.89
N LEU A 108 -5.87 9.01 -18.79
CA LEU A 108 -4.42 9.13 -18.79
C LEU A 108 -3.75 7.78 -19.05
N GLN A 109 -4.26 6.71 -18.43
CA GLN A 109 -3.74 5.36 -18.65
C GLN A 109 -3.88 4.93 -20.12
N LYS A 110 -4.99 5.23 -20.78
CA LYS A 110 -5.16 4.98 -22.22
C LYS A 110 -4.12 5.71 -23.08
N ILE A 111 -3.70 6.91 -22.68
CA ILE A 111 -2.63 7.63 -23.38
C ILE A 111 -1.29 6.91 -23.17
N VAL A 112 -0.97 6.52 -21.93
CA VAL A 112 0.25 5.77 -21.60
C VAL A 112 0.30 4.46 -22.39
N ASP A 113 -0.79 3.68 -22.42
CA ASP A 113 -0.85 2.38 -23.08
C ASP A 113 -0.79 2.49 -24.62
N SER A 114 -1.23 3.61 -25.20
CA SER A 114 -1.29 3.83 -26.64
C SER A 114 -0.06 4.53 -27.25
N THR A 115 0.85 5.04 -26.41
CA THR A 115 2.02 5.82 -26.82
C THR A 115 3.32 5.11 -26.41
N LYS A 116 4.44 5.49 -27.05
CA LYS A 116 5.75 4.97 -26.68
C LYS A 116 6.30 5.74 -25.47
N ASP A 117 7.08 5.07 -24.64
CA ASP A 117 7.70 5.64 -23.43
C ASP A 117 8.50 6.91 -23.69
N THR A 118 9.05 7.08 -24.90
CA THR A 118 9.82 8.26 -25.30
C THR A 118 8.97 9.41 -25.83
N ASP A 119 7.68 9.20 -26.04
CA ASP A 119 6.77 10.21 -26.56
C ASP A 119 6.43 11.25 -25.48
N LYS A 120 6.40 12.51 -25.84
CA LYS A 120 6.03 13.59 -24.91
C LYS A 120 4.66 13.40 -24.27
N ALA A 121 3.72 12.82 -25.03
CA ALA A 121 2.38 12.54 -24.53
C ALA A 121 2.39 11.46 -23.44
N HIS A 122 3.23 10.41 -23.61
CA HIS A 122 3.42 9.37 -22.59
C HIS A 122 3.97 9.95 -21.29
N ILE A 123 5.08 10.69 -21.40
CA ILE A 123 5.73 11.31 -20.23
C ILE A 123 4.77 12.26 -19.50
N ALA A 124 4.07 13.14 -20.24
CA ALA A 124 3.12 14.06 -19.63
C ALA A 124 1.94 13.35 -18.96
N ALA A 125 1.44 12.25 -19.52
CA ALA A 125 0.36 11.46 -18.91
C ALA A 125 0.86 10.73 -17.66
N ALA A 126 2.05 10.15 -17.68
CA ALA A 126 2.67 9.50 -16.52
C ALA A 126 2.92 10.48 -15.37
N ASP A 127 3.46 11.68 -15.67
CA ASP A 127 3.66 12.75 -14.69
C ASP A 127 2.33 13.21 -14.08
N LYS A 128 1.26 13.30 -14.88
CA LYS A 128 -0.06 13.68 -14.39
C LYS A 128 -0.66 12.60 -13.48
N ILE A 129 -0.48 11.32 -13.79
CA ILE A 129 -0.90 10.20 -12.93
C ILE A 129 -0.16 10.27 -11.58
N ALA A 130 1.14 10.52 -11.59
CA ALA A 130 1.93 10.69 -10.37
C ALA A 130 1.42 11.87 -9.54
N SER A 131 1.19 13.03 -10.18
CA SER A 131 0.64 14.22 -9.51
C SER A 131 -0.73 13.97 -8.87
N ILE A 132 -1.64 13.26 -9.56
CA ILE A 132 -2.96 12.88 -9.00
C ILE A 132 -2.77 11.99 -7.77
N SER A 133 -1.84 11.05 -7.78
CA SER A 133 -1.56 10.16 -6.66
C SER A 133 -1.01 10.92 -5.44
N ASP A 134 -0.15 11.90 -5.66
CA ASP A 134 0.39 12.76 -4.61
C ASP A 134 -0.70 13.65 -4.00
N ILE A 135 -1.59 14.22 -4.83
CA ILE A 135 -2.76 14.99 -4.38
C ILE A 135 -3.66 14.12 -3.50
N ILE A 136 -4.01 12.90 -3.94
CA ILE A 136 -4.84 11.96 -3.17
C ILE A 136 -4.20 11.65 -1.81
N SER A 137 -2.90 11.39 -1.79
CA SER A 137 -2.17 11.13 -0.55
C SER A 137 -2.20 12.32 0.40
N THR A 138 -2.00 13.52 -0.12
CA THR A 138 -2.00 14.76 0.68
C THR A 138 -3.39 15.10 1.21
N GLU A 139 -4.45 14.97 0.41
CA GLU A 139 -5.83 15.15 0.86
C GLU A 139 -6.19 14.17 1.99
N ASN A 140 -5.84 12.89 1.85
CA ASN A 140 -6.08 11.89 2.89
C ASN A 140 -5.35 12.22 4.20
N LYS A 141 -4.12 12.73 4.13
CA LYS A 141 -3.37 13.19 5.30
C LYS A 141 -4.06 14.37 5.98
N ILE A 142 -4.45 15.39 5.20
CA ILE A 142 -5.18 16.56 5.71
C ILE A 142 -6.48 16.12 6.38
N GLU A 143 -7.31 15.31 5.70
CA GLU A 143 -8.58 14.82 6.25
C GLU A 143 -8.40 14.06 7.57
N THR A 144 -7.37 13.20 7.63
CA THR A 144 -7.06 12.41 8.84
C THR A 144 -6.63 13.30 10.00
N LEU A 145 -5.75 14.28 9.73
CA LEU A 145 -5.26 15.18 10.77
C LEU A 145 -6.34 16.15 11.26
N VAL A 146 -7.21 16.62 10.36
CA VAL A 146 -8.33 17.48 10.71
C VAL A 146 -9.35 16.73 11.57
N LYS A 147 -9.68 15.48 11.23
CA LYS A 147 -10.56 14.63 12.06
C LYS A 147 -9.95 14.39 13.45
N ALA A 148 -8.65 14.22 13.55
CA ALA A 148 -7.95 14.09 14.84
C ALA A 148 -8.07 15.34 15.74
N LYS A 149 -8.47 16.50 15.20
CA LYS A 149 -8.77 17.73 15.96
C LYS A 149 -10.22 17.82 16.45
N GLY A 150 -11.02 16.75 16.27
CA GLY A 150 -12.40 16.68 16.77
C GLY A 150 -13.46 17.09 15.76
N VAL A 151 -13.09 17.27 14.49
CA VAL A 151 -14.04 17.47 13.40
C VAL A 151 -14.66 16.10 13.02
N ASN A 152 -15.99 16.00 13.00
CA ASN A 152 -16.70 14.74 12.76
C ASN A 152 -16.43 14.20 11.36
N ASN A 153 -16.61 15.03 10.34
CA ASN A 153 -16.34 14.71 8.95
C ASN A 153 -15.56 15.83 8.28
N CYS A 154 -14.69 15.45 7.35
CA CYS A 154 -13.89 16.39 6.58
C CYS A 154 -13.64 15.83 5.17
N ILE A 155 -13.69 16.73 4.20
CA ILE A 155 -13.22 16.47 2.83
C ILE A 155 -12.27 17.61 2.46
N ALA A 156 -11.07 17.25 2.06
CA ALA A 156 -10.11 18.17 1.46
C ALA A 156 -10.11 17.99 -0.05
N VAL A 157 -10.16 19.08 -0.80
CA VAL A 157 -10.11 19.10 -2.27
C VAL A 157 -8.98 20.05 -2.68
N ILE A 158 -7.92 19.49 -3.21
CA ILE A 158 -6.75 20.20 -3.72
C ILE A 158 -6.95 20.43 -5.22
N ASN A 159 -6.62 21.60 -5.73
CA ASN A 159 -6.66 21.89 -7.16
C ASN A 159 -5.55 21.14 -7.92
N GLU A 160 -5.68 21.05 -9.25
CA GLU A 160 -4.73 20.29 -10.10
C GLU A 160 -3.27 20.76 -10.02
N ASP A 161 -3.05 22.04 -9.73
CA ASP A 161 -1.73 22.65 -9.62
C ASP A 161 -1.15 22.54 -8.21
N ALA A 162 -1.87 21.89 -7.29
CA ALA A 162 -1.51 21.72 -5.88
C ALA A 162 -1.20 23.06 -5.15
N THR A 163 -1.82 24.16 -5.59
CA THR A 163 -1.59 25.50 -5.02
C THR A 163 -2.69 25.95 -4.07
N LYS A 164 -3.93 25.46 -4.25
CA LYS A 164 -5.11 25.85 -3.47
C LYS A 164 -5.84 24.63 -2.94
N VAL A 165 -6.48 24.80 -1.80
CA VAL A 165 -7.24 23.73 -1.16
C VAL A 165 -8.54 24.25 -0.54
N ASN A 166 -9.61 23.51 -0.76
CA ASN A 166 -10.88 23.70 -0.09
C ASN A 166 -11.06 22.58 0.95
N VAL A 167 -11.26 22.94 2.20
CA VAL A 167 -11.51 22.00 3.30
C VAL A 167 -12.95 22.15 3.76
N ILE A 168 -13.78 21.16 3.47
CA ILE A 168 -15.18 21.13 3.88
C ILE A 168 -15.27 20.31 5.16
N VAL A 169 -15.88 20.90 6.19
CA VAL A 169 -15.93 20.30 7.53
C VAL A 169 -17.36 20.19 8.05
N ASP A 170 -17.64 19.07 8.73
CA ASP A 170 -18.86 18.82 9.48
C ASP A 170 -18.57 19.08 10.97
N THR A 171 -18.86 20.29 11.40
CA THR A 171 -18.75 20.68 12.80
C THR A 171 -19.89 21.64 13.14
N LYS A 172 -20.45 21.50 14.34
CA LYS A 172 -21.52 22.41 14.81
C LYS A 172 -20.97 23.81 15.10
N ASP A 173 -19.78 23.88 15.64
CA ASP A 173 -19.14 25.12 16.07
C ASP A 173 -17.77 25.26 15.37
N LEU A 174 -17.74 25.99 14.29
CA LEU A 174 -16.50 26.34 13.60
C LEU A 174 -15.87 27.56 14.28
N THR A 175 -15.12 27.31 15.35
CA THR A 175 -14.42 28.38 16.10
C THR A 175 -13.16 28.83 15.37
N ASP A 176 -12.72 30.07 15.62
CA ASP A 176 -11.46 30.61 15.06
C ASP A 176 -10.26 29.70 15.37
N GLN A 177 -10.25 29.05 16.52
CA GLN A 177 -9.20 28.10 16.90
C GLN A 177 -9.18 26.88 15.99
N ILE A 178 -10.35 26.31 15.69
CA ILE A 178 -10.46 25.15 14.76
C ILE A 178 -10.06 25.58 13.36
N VAL A 179 -10.52 26.74 12.91
CA VAL A 179 -10.13 27.32 11.61
C VAL A 179 -8.61 27.46 11.52
N LEU A 180 -7.96 28.02 12.53
CA LEU A 180 -6.50 28.19 12.55
C LEU A 180 -5.79 26.85 12.50
N GLN A 181 -6.21 25.86 13.30
CA GLN A 181 -5.63 24.51 13.30
C GLN A 181 -5.77 23.80 11.96
N ILE A 182 -6.92 23.93 11.29
CA ILE A 182 -7.13 23.36 9.95
C ILE A 182 -6.20 24.01 8.95
N LYS A 183 -6.06 25.34 8.98
CA LYS A 183 -5.13 26.06 8.11
C LYS A 183 -3.68 25.65 8.35
N GLU A 184 -3.23 25.56 9.60
CA GLU A 184 -1.88 25.09 9.96
C GLU A 184 -1.59 23.68 9.43
N ILE A 185 -2.53 22.75 9.64
CA ILE A 185 -2.40 21.38 9.11
C ILE A 185 -2.26 21.41 7.59
N THR A 186 -3.15 22.15 6.92
CA THR A 186 -3.20 22.18 5.46
C THR A 186 -1.94 22.81 4.87
N VAL A 187 -1.50 23.95 5.40
CA VAL A 187 -0.25 24.63 4.98
C VAL A 187 0.96 23.71 5.21
N SER A 188 1.02 23.02 6.36
CA SER A 188 2.10 22.08 6.67
C SER A 188 2.17 20.88 5.71
N GLN A 189 1.02 20.38 5.21
CA GLN A 189 0.97 19.21 4.35
C GLN A 189 1.15 19.56 2.87
N LEU A 190 0.61 20.69 2.42
CA LEU A 190 0.63 21.10 1.02
C LEU A 190 1.77 22.08 0.68
N GLY A 191 2.26 22.83 1.68
CA GLY A 191 3.27 23.88 1.45
C GLY A 191 2.69 25.17 0.81
N CYS A 192 1.38 25.34 0.80
CA CYS A 192 0.70 26.54 0.26
C CYS A 192 0.66 27.68 1.28
N SER A 193 0.16 28.87 0.85
CA SER A 193 -0.07 30.01 1.74
C SER A 193 -1.38 29.85 2.54
N TYR A 194 -1.49 30.54 3.68
CA TYR A 194 -2.75 30.60 4.45
C TYR A 194 -3.93 31.19 3.66
N GLU A 195 -3.66 32.03 2.68
CA GLU A 195 -4.65 32.64 1.79
C GLU A 195 -5.24 31.66 0.78
N ASP A 196 -4.47 30.61 0.46
CA ASP A 196 -4.87 29.58 -0.49
C ASP A 196 -5.74 28.48 0.15
N VAL A 197 -5.95 28.55 1.47
CA VAL A 197 -6.78 27.63 2.21
C VAL A 197 -8.16 28.20 2.47
N THR A 198 -9.18 27.64 1.82
CA THR A 198 -10.59 27.96 2.06
C THR A 198 -11.23 26.90 2.95
N ILE A 199 -11.91 27.32 4.01
CA ILE A 199 -12.63 26.40 4.90
C ILE A 199 -14.13 26.67 4.74
N ILE A 200 -14.89 25.61 4.53
CA ILE A 200 -16.33 25.63 4.30
C ILE A 200 -16.99 24.77 5.36
N GLN A 201 -17.92 25.33 6.11
CA GLN A 201 -18.75 24.57 7.03
C GLN A 201 -19.95 24.00 6.27
N SER A 202 -20.11 22.66 6.38
CA SER A 202 -21.31 21.97 5.88
C SER A 202 -22.27 21.78 7.06
N ASN A 203 -23.49 22.25 6.91
CA ASN A 203 -24.58 22.10 7.89
C ASN A 203 -25.37 20.82 7.62
#